data_46403bb2deb71f90abe62e22f5fc63cc
#
_entry.id   46403bb2deb71f90abe62e22f5fc63cc
#
_cell.length_a   1.000
_cell.length_b   1.000
_cell.length_c   1.000
_cell.angle_alpha   90.00
_cell.angle_beta   90.00
_cell.angle_gamma   90.00
#
_symmetry.space_group_name_H-M   'P 1'
#
loop_
_entity.id
_entity.type
_entity.pdbx_description
1 polymer ?
#
loop_
_entity_poly.entity_id
_entity_poly.type
_entity_poly.pdbx_seq_one_letter_code
_entity_poly.pdbx_strand_id
1 'polypeptide(L)'
;MTLAINDIAPDFEAETTEGKIRFHEWIGDKWAVLFSHPKDFTPVCTTELGYMAKIKPEFDKRGVKVIGLSVDPLASHQGWANDIKETQGFAPNYPMIADADFKVSKLYGMLPAATSGDPAKRTPADNQTVRNVFVVGPDKKIKLVLVYPMTTGRNFDEVLRVIDSLQLTAKHKVATPVNWRQGEDVIIAGSVSNEEAKKQYPQGWNEPKPYIRIVPQPRT
;
A
#
# COMPACT_ATOMS: atom_id res chain seq x y z
N MET A 1 -11.26 15.76 -2.85
CA MET A 1 -11.06 15.08 -4.16
C MET A 1 -10.60 13.68 -3.82
N THR A 2 -11.19 12.64 -4.40
CA THR A 2 -10.80 11.25 -4.13
C THR A 2 -9.71 10.86 -5.12
N LEU A 3 -8.55 10.40 -4.65
CA LEU A 3 -7.46 9.92 -5.50
C LEU A 3 -7.89 8.64 -6.23
N ALA A 4 -7.62 8.58 -7.52
CA ALA A 4 -7.93 7.44 -8.39
C ALA A 4 -6.66 6.71 -8.83
N ILE A 5 -6.83 5.48 -9.35
CA ILE A 5 -5.73 4.74 -10.00
C ILE A 5 -5.23 5.53 -11.20
N ASN A 6 -3.91 5.65 -11.33
CA ASN A 6 -3.15 6.44 -12.28
C ASN A 6 -3.08 7.96 -12.01
N ASP A 7 -3.74 8.49 -10.98
CA ASP A 7 -3.42 9.83 -10.50
C ASP A 7 -1.96 9.89 -10.01
N ILE A 8 -1.33 11.03 -10.15
CA ILE A 8 -0.05 11.29 -9.48
C ILE A 8 -0.32 11.35 -7.98
N ALA A 9 0.36 10.51 -7.21
CA ALA A 9 0.32 10.56 -5.76
C ALA A 9 0.79 11.95 -5.31
N PRO A 10 0.01 12.72 -4.55
CA PRO A 10 0.40 14.04 -4.12
C PRO A 10 1.73 14.01 -3.35
N ASP A 11 2.66 14.90 -3.70
CA ASP A 11 3.89 15.09 -2.94
C ASP A 11 3.63 15.89 -1.67
N PHE A 12 4.36 15.60 -0.61
CA PHE A 12 4.26 16.32 0.66
C PHE A 12 5.57 16.25 1.45
N GLU A 13 5.74 17.15 2.37
CA GLU A 13 6.74 17.06 3.45
C GLU A 13 6.04 16.69 4.76
N ALA A 14 6.66 15.82 5.54
CA ALA A 14 6.15 15.41 6.85
C ALA A 14 7.27 15.03 7.81
N GLU A 15 7.00 15.23 9.11
CA GLU A 15 7.82 14.69 10.20
C GLU A 15 7.47 13.21 10.40
N THR A 16 8.48 12.38 10.57
CA THR A 16 8.33 10.95 10.83
C THR A 16 9.18 10.50 11.99
N THR A 17 8.96 9.28 12.46
CA THR A 17 9.80 8.64 13.49
C THR A 17 11.28 8.49 13.08
N GLU A 18 11.58 8.63 11.78
CA GLU A 18 12.93 8.53 11.22
C GLU A 18 13.44 9.87 10.66
N GLY A 19 12.81 10.99 11.07
CA GLY A 19 13.14 12.34 10.64
C GLY A 19 12.20 12.88 9.57
N LYS A 20 12.48 14.11 9.12
CA LYS A 20 11.68 14.79 8.10
C LYS A 20 11.93 14.18 6.73
N ILE A 21 10.85 13.95 5.98
CA ILE A 21 10.90 13.45 4.60
C ILE A 21 10.15 14.38 3.64
N ARG A 22 10.54 14.32 2.36
CA ARG A 22 9.72 14.70 1.22
C ARG A 22 9.33 13.43 0.47
N PHE A 23 8.03 13.18 0.30
CA PHE A 23 7.51 11.86 -0.06
C PHE A 23 8.04 11.34 -1.41
N HIS A 24 8.04 12.17 -2.46
CA HIS A 24 8.54 11.75 -3.77
C HIS A 24 10.06 11.48 -3.77
N GLU A 25 10.83 12.29 -3.04
CA GLU A 25 12.27 12.09 -2.86
C GLU A 25 12.54 10.82 -2.04
N TRP A 26 11.75 10.61 -0.98
CA TRP A 26 11.84 9.42 -0.14
C TRP A 26 11.52 8.15 -0.92
N ILE A 27 10.50 8.13 -1.78
CA ILE A 27 10.20 6.98 -2.66
C ILE A 27 11.38 6.72 -3.60
N GLY A 28 11.97 7.77 -4.22
CA GLY A 28 12.97 7.62 -5.26
C GLY A 28 12.42 6.87 -6.48
N ASP A 29 13.13 5.87 -6.96
CA ASP A 29 12.76 4.99 -8.08
C ASP A 29 12.06 3.68 -7.65
N LYS A 30 11.65 3.61 -6.39
CA LYS A 30 11.05 2.40 -5.80
C LYS A 30 9.53 2.44 -5.80
N TRP A 31 8.94 1.32 -5.49
CA TRP A 31 7.53 1.24 -5.09
C TRP A 31 7.37 1.68 -3.64
N ALA A 32 6.18 2.15 -3.28
CA ALA A 32 5.88 2.51 -1.90
C ALA A 32 4.47 2.08 -1.49
N VAL A 33 4.33 1.77 -0.21
CA VAL A 33 3.06 1.59 0.49
C VAL A 33 2.94 2.68 1.53
N LEU A 34 1.96 3.56 1.35
CA LEU A 34 1.52 4.53 2.36
C LEU A 34 0.22 4.01 2.97
N PHE A 35 0.20 3.78 4.28
CA PHE A 35 -1.00 3.31 4.96
C PHE A 35 -1.30 4.14 6.21
N SER A 36 -2.59 4.36 6.49
CA SER A 36 -3.02 5.07 7.69
C SER A 36 -3.59 4.11 8.74
N HIS A 37 -3.51 4.49 10.02
CA HIS A 37 -4.20 3.84 11.11
C HIS A 37 -4.95 4.89 11.95
N PRO A 38 -6.09 4.55 12.55
CA PRO A 38 -6.96 5.49 13.23
C PRO A 38 -6.30 6.23 14.39
N LYS A 39 -5.63 5.50 15.30
CA LYS A 39 -5.08 6.08 16.53
C LYS A 39 -4.05 5.15 17.18
N ASP A 40 -3.02 5.76 17.74
CA ASP A 40 -2.04 5.06 18.58
C ASP A 40 -2.68 4.49 19.86
N PHE A 41 -2.03 3.53 20.48
CA PHE A 41 -2.49 2.87 21.71
C PHE A 41 -3.90 2.27 21.60
N THR A 42 -4.25 1.69 20.43
CA THR A 42 -5.52 1.01 20.21
C THR A 42 -5.32 -0.44 19.77
N PRO A 43 -6.23 -1.36 20.14
CA PRO A 43 -6.00 -2.81 19.96
C PRO A 43 -5.76 -3.22 18.51
N VAL A 44 -6.65 -2.85 17.60
CA VAL A 44 -6.55 -3.26 16.18
C VAL A 44 -5.31 -2.67 15.53
N CYS A 45 -5.00 -1.39 15.79
CA CYS A 45 -3.82 -0.74 15.24
C CYS A 45 -2.52 -1.39 15.76
N THR A 46 -2.48 -1.79 17.05
CA THR A 46 -1.35 -2.54 17.61
C THR A 46 -1.09 -3.83 16.84
N THR A 47 -2.13 -4.61 16.56
CA THR A 47 -2.00 -5.85 15.78
C THR A 47 -1.53 -5.59 14.35
N GLU A 48 -2.05 -4.56 13.70
CA GLU A 48 -1.68 -4.20 12.32
C GLU A 48 -0.22 -3.75 12.21
N LEU A 49 0.21 -2.85 13.11
CA LEU A 49 1.57 -2.29 13.03
C LEU A 49 2.63 -3.34 13.37
N GLY A 50 2.35 -4.20 14.34
CA GLY A 50 3.23 -5.33 14.66
C GLY A 50 3.30 -6.35 13.53
N TYR A 51 2.17 -6.69 12.90
CA TYR A 51 2.18 -7.58 11.74
C TYR A 51 2.91 -6.97 10.55
N MET A 52 2.69 -5.68 10.24
CA MET A 52 3.44 -4.99 9.20
C MET A 52 4.95 -5.03 9.48
N ALA A 53 5.38 -4.80 10.72
CA ALA A 53 6.78 -4.89 11.09
C ALA A 53 7.36 -6.30 10.90
N LYS A 54 6.58 -7.33 11.21
CA LYS A 54 6.94 -8.74 10.99
C LYS A 54 7.18 -9.03 9.51
N ILE A 55 6.30 -8.57 8.63
CA ILE A 55 6.36 -8.86 7.18
C ILE A 55 7.13 -7.79 6.37
N LYS A 56 7.62 -6.73 7.01
CA LYS A 56 8.41 -5.67 6.35
C LYS A 56 9.54 -6.23 5.46
N PRO A 57 10.30 -7.27 5.88
CA PRO A 57 11.32 -7.87 5.01
C PRO A 57 10.78 -8.40 3.67
N GLU A 58 9.51 -8.81 3.60
CA GLU A 58 8.90 -9.24 2.33
C GLU A 58 8.65 -8.05 1.38
N PHE A 59 8.33 -6.87 1.91
CA PHE A 59 8.28 -5.63 1.13
C PHE A 59 9.69 -5.23 0.64
N ASP A 60 10.70 -5.34 1.50
CA ASP A 60 12.09 -5.01 1.15
C ASP A 60 12.63 -5.87 0.00
N LYS A 61 12.37 -7.18 0.03
CA LYS A 61 12.73 -8.12 -1.05
C LYS A 61 12.14 -7.72 -2.40
N ARG A 62 10.99 -7.05 -2.40
CA ARG A 62 10.28 -6.55 -3.58
C ARG A 62 10.67 -5.11 -3.96
N GLY A 63 11.63 -4.52 -3.25
CA GLY A 63 12.03 -3.12 -3.46
C GLY A 63 10.92 -2.12 -3.12
N VAL A 64 10.07 -2.45 -2.16
CA VAL A 64 8.92 -1.63 -1.75
C VAL A 64 9.21 -0.95 -0.42
N LYS A 65 9.12 0.37 -0.38
CA LYS A 65 9.19 1.16 0.85
C LYS A 65 7.84 1.19 1.55
N VAL A 66 7.84 1.12 2.86
CA VAL A 66 6.63 1.14 3.68
C VAL A 66 6.66 2.36 4.60
N ILE A 67 5.56 3.08 4.69
CA ILE A 67 5.40 4.23 5.59
C ILE A 67 3.98 4.24 6.17
N GLY A 68 3.90 4.37 7.50
CA GLY A 68 2.64 4.52 8.23
C GLY A 68 2.27 5.99 8.44
N LEU A 69 1.00 6.25 8.74
CA LEU A 69 0.48 7.57 9.07
C LEU A 69 -0.63 7.47 10.11
N SER A 70 -0.61 8.33 11.11
CA SER A 70 -1.80 8.73 11.84
C SER A 70 -1.75 10.22 12.18
N VAL A 71 -2.83 10.72 12.75
CA VAL A 71 -2.93 12.11 13.22
C VAL A 71 -2.36 12.32 14.63
N ASP A 72 -1.80 11.26 15.23
CA ASP A 72 -1.16 11.34 16.53
C ASP A 72 0.20 12.07 16.42
N PRO A 73 0.66 12.71 17.51
CA PRO A 73 1.96 13.39 17.52
C PRO A 73 3.13 12.39 17.56
N LEU A 74 4.31 12.82 17.12
CA LEU A 74 5.52 12.01 17.03
C LEU A 74 5.89 11.29 18.34
N ALA A 75 5.76 11.99 19.47
CA ALA A 75 6.05 11.39 20.80
C ALA A 75 5.12 10.20 21.12
N SER A 76 3.87 10.20 20.61
CA SER A 76 2.93 9.09 20.75
C SER A 76 3.44 7.86 20.02
N HIS A 77 3.84 7.99 18.76
CA HIS A 77 4.40 6.88 17.95
C HIS A 77 5.63 6.26 18.63
N GLN A 78 6.55 7.11 19.13
CA GLN A 78 7.76 6.66 19.79
C GLN A 78 7.46 5.92 21.11
N GLY A 79 6.53 6.43 21.91
CA GLY A 79 6.12 5.80 23.16
C GLY A 79 5.41 4.47 22.96
N TRP A 80 4.66 4.32 21.86
CA TRP A 80 3.87 3.12 21.58
C TRP A 80 4.68 1.96 20.98
N ALA A 81 5.84 2.22 20.41
CA ALA A 81 6.66 1.19 19.76
C ALA A 81 7.02 0.02 20.68
N ASN A 82 7.22 0.29 21.98
CA ASN A 82 7.52 -0.75 22.97
C ASN A 82 6.31 -1.65 23.22
N ASP A 83 5.12 -1.10 23.39
CA ASP A 83 3.89 -1.87 23.62
C ASP A 83 3.60 -2.78 22.41
N ILE A 84 3.82 -2.28 21.20
CA ILE A 84 3.70 -3.08 19.98
C ILE A 84 4.69 -4.23 20.00
N LYS A 85 5.96 -3.98 20.38
CA LYS A 85 6.97 -5.02 20.48
C LYS A 85 6.62 -6.06 21.55
N GLU A 86 6.17 -5.65 22.71
CA GLU A 86 5.82 -6.54 23.82
C GLU A 86 4.63 -7.43 23.45
N THR A 87 3.62 -6.89 22.78
CA THR A 87 2.37 -7.61 22.46
C THR A 87 2.43 -8.40 21.16
N GLN A 88 3.18 -7.93 20.15
CA GLN A 88 3.22 -8.53 18.80
C GLN A 88 4.58 -9.17 18.46
N GLY A 89 5.59 -8.99 19.28
CA GLY A 89 6.94 -9.51 19.07
C GLY A 89 7.83 -8.67 18.14
N PHE A 90 7.28 -7.64 17.49
CA PHE A 90 7.98 -6.78 16.53
C PHE A 90 7.65 -5.31 16.79
N ALA A 91 8.66 -4.47 16.93
CA ALA A 91 8.48 -3.01 16.92
C ALA A 91 8.35 -2.51 15.47
N PRO A 92 7.64 -1.39 15.22
CA PRO A 92 7.67 -0.73 13.91
C PRO A 92 9.11 -0.49 13.45
N ASN A 93 9.44 -0.93 12.25
CA ASN A 93 10.75 -0.86 11.60
C ASN A 93 10.65 -0.14 10.25
N TYR A 94 9.76 0.80 10.18
CA TYR A 94 9.45 1.70 9.06
C TYR A 94 9.04 3.06 9.61
N PRO A 95 9.22 4.16 8.85
CA PRO A 95 8.83 5.48 9.29
C PRO A 95 7.32 5.60 9.49
N MET A 96 6.93 6.35 10.52
CA MET A 96 5.54 6.69 10.82
C MET A 96 5.38 8.20 10.81
N ILE A 97 4.47 8.70 9.96
CA ILE A 97 4.15 10.13 9.82
C ILE A 97 3.26 10.57 10.98
N ALA A 98 3.67 11.64 11.66
CA ALA A 98 2.88 12.36 12.65
C ALA A 98 2.10 13.52 11.98
N ASP A 99 0.89 13.24 11.50
CA ASP A 99 0.07 14.19 10.74
C ASP A 99 -0.89 14.97 11.64
N ALA A 100 -0.38 15.55 12.72
CA ALA A 100 -1.18 16.25 13.74
C ALA A 100 -1.93 17.48 13.21
N ASP A 101 -1.49 18.05 12.11
CA ASP A 101 -2.16 19.18 11.41
C ASP A 101 -3.11 18.73 10.29
N PHE A 102 -3.30 17.42 10.11
CA PHE A 102 -4.18 16.80 9.10
C PHE A 102 -3.82 17.14 7.65
N LYS A 103 -2.59 17.55 7.39
CA LYS A 103 -2.16 17.97 6.07
C LYS A 103 -2.15 16.82 5.07
N VAL A 104 -1.50 15.73 5.42
CA VAL A 104 -1.37 14.54 4.56
C VAL A 104 -2.68 13.76 4.52
N SER A 105 -3.32 13.54 5.66
CA SER A 105 -4.60 12.82 5.74
C SER A 105 -5.72 13.48 4.93
N LYS A 106 -5.80 14.81 4.92
CA LYS A 106 -6.74 15.55 4.03
C LYS A 106 -6.35 15.42 2.56
N LEU A 107 -5.06 15.55 2.25
CA LEU A 107 -4.55 15.50 0.89
C LEU A 107 -4.84 14.14 0.23
N TYR A 108 -4.74 13.06 1.00
CA TYR A 108 -5.00 11.69 0.55
C TYR A 108 -6.43 11.20 0.80
N GLY A 109 -7.30 12.02 1.36
CA GLY A 109 -8.69 11.63 1.63
C GLY A 109 -8.83 10.51 2.64
N MET A 110 -7.98 10.48 3.66
CA MET A 110 -7.94 9.42 4.68
C MET A 110 -8.92 9.64 5.83
N LEU A 111 -9.58 10.79 5.89
CA LEU A 111 -10.55 11.10 6.94
C LEU A 111 -11.94 10.60 6.57
N PRO A 112 -12.77 10.15 7.55
CA PRO A 112 -14.13 9.74 7.28
C PRO A 112 -15.00 10.92 6.83
N ALA A 113 -16.04 10.64 6.01
CA ALA A 113 -16.92 11.67 5.45
C ALA A 113 -17.67 12.50 6.51
N ALA A 114 -18.05 11.89 7.61
CA ALA A 114 -18.75 12.53 8.71
C ALA A 114 -17.80 12.88 9.85
N THR A 115 -17.00 13.94 9.70
CA THR A 115 -16.34 14.57 10.83
C THR A 115 -17.22 15.71 11.32
N SER A 116 -17.99 15.49 12.38
CA SER A 116 -18.81 16.52 13.02
C SER A 116 -17.94 17.50 13.83
N GLY A 117 -18.37 18.75 13.92
CA GLY A 117 -17.77 19.78 14.76
C GLY A 117 -16.96 20.84 14.02
N ASP A 118 -16.62 21.91 14.74
CA ASP A 118 -15.82 23.03 14.25
C ASP A 118 -14.39 22.56 13.92
N PRO A 119 -13.90 22.69 12.68
CA PRO A 119 -12.54 22.27 12.29
C PRO A 119 -11.44 22.86 13.17
N ALA A 120 -11.66 24.07 13.73
CA ALA A 120 -10.69 24.75 14.60
C ALA A 120 -10.61 24.14 16.02
N LYS A 121 -11.61 23.36 16.41
CA LYS A 121 -11.73 22.75 17.74
C LYS A 121 -11.54 21.23 17.75
N ARG A 122 -11.28 20.63 16.59
CA ARG A 122 -11.13 19.17 16.47
C ARG A 122 -9.82 18.70 17.10
N THR A 123 -9.94 17.63 17.87
CA THR A 123 -8.80 16.90 18.43
C THR A 123 -8.42 15.71 17.50
N PRO A 124 -7.25 15.11 17.66
CA PRO A 124 -6.93 13.85 16.99
C PRO A 124 -7.98 12.74 17.21
N ALA A 125 -8.66 12.74 18.36
CA ALA A 125 -9.75 11.81 18.66
C ALA A 125 -10.97 12.02 17.75
N ASP A 126 -11.23 13.27 17.33
CA ASP A 126 -12.37 13.62 16.47
C ASP A 126 -12.10 13.40 14.98
N ASN A 127 -10.82 13.31 14.60
CA ASN A 127 -10.37 13.25 13.20
C ASN A 127 -9.47 12.03 12.92
N GLN A 128 -9.71 10.92 13.58
CA GLN A 128 -8.97 9.68 13.29
C GLN A 128 -9.09 9.31 11.80
N THR A 129 -7.97 8.90 11.20
CA THR A 129 -7.98 8.37 9.84
C THR A 129 -8.69 7.02 9.80
N VAL A 130 -9.36 6.72 8.68
CA VAL A 130 -9.75 5.34 8.39
C VAL A 130 -8.53 4.52 7.96
N ARG A 131 -8.68 3.23 7.74
CA ARG A 131 -7.55 2.34 7.41
C ARG A 131 -7.32 2.31 5.90
N ASN A 132 -6.65 3.33 5.38
CA ASN A 132 -6.28 3.40 3.97
C ASN A 132 -4.98 2.64 3.68
N VAL A 133 -4.85 2.16 2.46
CA VAL A 133 -3.59 1.72 1.85
C VAL A 133 -3.52 2.30 0.44
N PHE A 134 -2.42 2.98 0.15
CA PHE A 134 -2.06 3.44 -1.19
C PHE A 134 -0.78 2.73 -1.63
N VAL A 135 -0.83 2.02 -2.76
CA VAL A 135 0.37 1.54 -3.42
C VAL A 135 0.74 2.53 -4.51
N VAL A 136 1.96 3.05 -4.45
CA VAL A 136 2.51 4.03 -5.38
C VAL A 136 3.64 3.38 -6.17
N GLY A 137 3.58 3.49 -7.49
CA GLY A 137 4.63 2.98 -8.38
C GLY A 137 5.86 3.90 -8.47
N PRO A 138 6.94 3.44 -9.12
CA PRO A 138 8.14 4.26 -9.36
C PRO A 138 7.84 5.53 -10.17
N ASP A 139 6.80 5.50 -10.99
CA ASP A 139 6.28 6.62 -11.79
C ASP A 139 5.47 7.63 -10.94
N LYS A 140 5.48 7.48 -9.62
CA LYS A 140 4.71 8.29 -8.65
C LYS A 140 3.19 8.23 -8.84
N LYS A 141 2.69 7.22 -9.56
CA LYS A 141 1.24 7.06 -9.74
C LYS A 141 0.65 6.07 -8.76
N ILE A 142 -0.57 6.35 -8.35
CA ILE A 142 -1.40 5.44 -7.54
C ILE A 142 -1.69 4.17 -8.36
N LYS A 143 -1.38 3.02 -7.80
CA LYS A 143 -1.58 1.70 -8.44
C LYS A 143 -2.67 0.88 -7.74
N LEU A 144 -2.90 1.13 -6.45
CA LEU A 144 -3.93 0.49 -5.64
C LEU A 144 -4.40 1.46 -4.57
N VAL A 145 -5.69 1.45 -4.29
CA VAL A 145 -6.30 2.08 -3.11
C VAL A 145 -7.17 1.05 -2.41
N LEU A 146 -6.92 0.82 -1.12
CA LEU A 146 -7.80 0.04 -0.25
C LEU A 146 -8.27 0.94 0.89
N VAL A 147 -9.54 0.81 1.26
CA VAL A 147 -10.14 1.56 2.36
C VAL A 147 -10.93 0.61 3.23
N TYR A 148 -10.53 0.51 4.50
CA TYR A 148 -11.21 -0.32 5.51
C TYR A 148 -11.81 0.57 6.59
N PRO A 149 -12.96 0.18 7.18
CA PRO A 149 -13.50 0.87 8.34
C PRO A 149 -12.58 0.72 9.55
N MET A 150 -12.68 1.63 10.51
CA MET A 150 -11.82 1.65 11.71
C MET A 150 -11.86 0.34 12.51
N THR A 151 -12.99 -0.37 12.48
CA THR A 151 -13.24 -1.61 13.25
C THR A 151 -12.62 -2.86 12.63
N THR A 152 -12.13 -2.79 11.40
CA THR A 152 -11.71 -3.97 10.63
C THR A 152 -10.21 -3.91 10.33
N GLY A 153 -9.44 -4.81 10.93
CA GLY A 153 -8.01 -5.00 10.61
C GLY A 153 -7.81 -5.46 9.16
N ARG A 154 -6.76 -4.94 8.51
CA ARG A 154 -6.47 -5.21 7.09
C ARG A 154 -5.78 -6.55 6.89
N ASN A 155 -5.91 -7.08 5.67
CA ASN A 155 -5.13 -8.21 5.19
C ASN A 155 -3.89 -7.68 4.43
N PHE A 156 -2.75 -7.59 5.08
CA PHE A 156 -1.51 -7.14 4.45
C PHE A 156 -0.86 -8.18 3.54
N ASP A 157 -1.21 -9.47 3.66
CA ASP A 157 -0.78 -10.51 2.70
C ASP A 157 -1.43 -10.28 1.34
N GLU A 158 -2.66 -9.76 1.31
CA GLU A 158 -3.31 -9.32 0.06
C GLU A 158 -2.59 -8.11 -0.55
N VAL A 159 -2.07 -7.19 0.26
CA VAL A 159 -1.26 -6.07 -0.25
C VAL A 159 0.02 -6.59 -0.93
N LEU A 160 0.71 -7.55 -0.31
CA LEU A 160 1.88 -8.22 -0.92
C LEU A 160 1.51 -8.94 -2.22
N ARG A 161 0.41 -9.71 -2.22
CA ARG A 161 -0.09 -10.41 -3.41
C ARG A 161 -0.36 -9.44 -4.56
N VAL A 162 -1.02 -8.31 -4.30
CA VAL A 162 -1.30 -7.31 -5.33
C VAL A 162 -0.02 -6.62 -5.81
N ILE A 163 0.96 -6.37 -4.93
CA ILE A 163 2.27 -5.83 -5.32
C ILE A 163 2.98 -6.79 -6.28
N ASP A 164 2.99 -8.10 -5.99
CA ASP A 164 3.57 -9.11 -6.88
C ASP A 164 2.91 -9.05 -8.27
N SER A 165 1.58 -8.96 -8.31
CA SER A 165 0.81 -8.80 -9.55
C SER A 165 1.17 -7.52 -10.30
N LEU A 166 1.21 -6.38 -9.61
CA LEU A 166 1.52 -5.08 -10.19
C LEU A 166 2.94 -5.02 -10.77
N GLN A 167 3.91 -5.60 -10.06
CA GLN A 167 5.31 -5.65 -10.52
C GLN A 167 5.47 -6.58 -11.73
N LEU A 168 4.78 -7.72 -11.73
CA LEU A 168 4.79 -8.63 -12.86
C LEU A 168 4.16 -8.00 -14.11
N THR A 169 2.98 -7.40 -13.97
CA THR A 169 2.26 -6.78 -15.09
C THR A 169 2.91 -5.49 -15.60
N ALA A 170 3.71 -4.81 -14.77
CA ALA A 170 4.53 -3.68 -15.20
C ALA A 170 5.70 -4.10 -16.11
N LYS A 171 6.24 -5.31 -15.92
CA LYS A 171 7.36 -5.84 -16.72
C LYS A 171 6.92 -6.62 -17.95
N HIS A 172 5.79 -7.31 -17.85
CA HIS A 172 5.31 -8.23 -18.86
C HIS A 172 3.88 -7.87 -19.30
N LYS A 173 3.59 -8.08 -20.57
CA LYS A 173 2.25 -7.86 -21.14
C LYS A 173 1.31 -9.02 -20.77
N VAL A 174 1.09 -9.20 -19.49
CA VAL A 174 0.19 -10.24 -18.94
C VAL A 174 -0.78 -9.61 -17.95
N ALA A 175 -1.82 -10.36 -17.61
CA ALA A 175 -2.75 -10.06 -16.51
C ALA A 175 -2.79 -11.26 -15.56
N THR A 176 -3.00 -11.00 -14.28
CA THR A 176 -3.14 -12.03 -13.26
C THR A 176 -4.62 -12.39 -13.07
N PRO A 177 -5.00 -13.67 -13.07
CA PRO A 177 -6.38 -14.07 -12.82
C PRO A 177 -6.84 -13.85 -11.38
N VAL A 178 -8.11 -14.10 -11.12
CA VAL A 178 -8.67 -14.03 -9.76
C VAL A 178 -7.88 -14.88 -8.78
N ASN A 179 -7.61 -14.35 -7.58
CA ASN A 179 -6.87 -15.01 -6.50
C ASN A 179 -5.43 -15.47 -6.85
N TRP A 180 -4.91 -15.05 -7.99
CA TRP A 180 -3.57 -15.41 -8.45
C TRP A 180 -2.51 -15.18 -7.36
N ARG A 181 -1.58 -16.09 -7.26
CA ARG A 181 -0.38 -16.00 -6.43
C ARG A 181 0.87 -16.14 -7.27
N GLN A 182 1.97 -15.59 -6.80
CA GLN A 182 3.25 -15.68 -7.49
C GLN A 182 3.64 -17.13 -7.76
N GLY A 183 4.00 -17.42 -9.03
CA GLY A 183 4.32 -18.76 -9.53
C GLY A 183 3.17 -19.44 -10.27
N GLU A 184 1.95 -18.95 -10.14
CA GLU A 184 0.79 -19.49 -10.87
C GLU A 184 0.69 -18.92 -12.29
N ASP A 185 -0.07 -19.63 -13.14
CA ASP A 185 -0.30 -19.22 -14.51
C ASP A 185 -0.94 -17.84 -14.63
N VAL A 186 -0.63 -17.16 -15.74
CA VAL A 186 -1.11 -15.82 -16.05
C VAL A 186 -1.81 -15.79 -17.40
N ILE A 187 -2.52 -14.70 -17.69
CA ILE A 187 -3.25 -14.48 -18.92
C ILE A 187 -2.45 -13.52 -19.80
N ILE A 188 -2.20 -13.88 -21.08
CA ILE A 188 -1.62 -12.93 -22.04
C ILE A 188 -2.58 -11.75 -22.17
N ALA A 189 -2.07 -10.53 -22.04
CA ALA A 189 -2.89 -9.33 -22.12
C ALA A 189 -3.66 -9.25 -23.45
N GLY A 190 -4.91 -8.77 -23.40
CA GLY A 190 -5.76 -8.67 -24.60
C GLY A 190 -5.21 -7.74 -25.68
N SER A 191 -4.29 -6.82 -25.32
CA SER A 191 -3.59 -5.93 -26.24
C SER A 191 -2.50 -6.61 -27.07
N VAL A 192 -2.08 -7.83 -26.72
CA VAL A 192 -1.03 -8.59 -27.42
C VAL A 192 -1.68 -9.37 -28.58
N SER A 193 -1.25 -9.12 -29.82
CA SER A 193 -1.73 -9.88 -30.99
C SER A 193 -1.27 -11.34 -30.94
N ASN A 194 -1.94 -12.24 -31.69
CA ASN A 194 -1.54 -13.64 -31.76
C ASN A 194 -0.15 -13.82 -32.37
N GLU A 195 0.25 -12.95 -33.32
CA GLU A 195 1.60 -12.97 -33.92
C GLU A 195 2.67 -12.57 -32.91
N GLU A 196 2.38 -11.54 -32.11
CA GLU A 196 3.28 -11.12 -31.02
C GLU A 196 3.37 -12.19 -29.91
N ALA A 197 2.22 -12.77 -29.54
CA ALA A 197 2.16 -13.84 -28.55
C ALA A 197 2.96 -15.07 -29.00
N LYS A 198 2.89 -15.48 -30.27
CA LYS A 198 3.69 -16.60 -30.81
C LYS A 198 5.19 -16.36 -30.71
N LYS A 199 5.64 -15.10 -30.85
CA LYS A 199 7.05 -14.75 -30.69
C LYS A 199 7.49 -14.82 -29.22
N GLN A 200 6.63 -14.39 -28.30
CA GLN A 200 6.93 -14.38 -26.86
C GLN A 200 6.79 -15.78 -26.23
N TYR A 201 5.83 -16.56 -26.73
CA TYR A 201 5.50 -17.91 -26.23
C TYR A 201 5.53 -18.94 -27.37
N PRO A 202 6.72 -19.27 -27.91
CA PRO A 202 6.85 -20.17 -29.06
C PRO A 202 6.33 -21.60 -28.82
N GLN A 203 6.25 -22.04 -27.55
CA GLN A 203 5.64 -23.29 -27.13
C GLN A 203 4.09 -23.25 -27.13
N GLY A 204 3.51 -22.10 -27.45
CA GLY A 204 2.06 -21.88 -27.45
C GLY A 204 1.50 -21.54 -26.06
N TRP A 205 0.18 -21.59 -25.96
CA TRP A 205 -0.59 -21.30 -24.76
C TRP A 205 -1.82 -22.17 -24.67
N ASN A 206 -2.40 -22.30 -23.49
CA ASN A 206 -3.70 -22.92 -23.32
C ASN A 206 -4.79 -21.87 -23.64
N GLU A 207 -5.71 -22.23 -24.54
CA GLU A 207 -6.78 -21.32 -25.05
C GLU A 207 -8.15 -21.96 -24.88
N PRO A 208 -8.72 -21.98 -23.68
CA PRO A 208 -10.08 -22.50 -23.47
C PRO A 208 -11.15 -21.68 -24.22
N LYS A 209 -10.87 -20.42 -24.51
CA LYS A 209 -11.65 -19.53 -25.35
C LYS A 209 -10.72 -18.55 -26.08
N PRO A 210 -11.09 -18.01 -27.25
CA PRO A 210 -10.24 -17.08 -28.02
C PRO A 210 -9.76 -15.84 -27.25
N TYR A 211 -10.48 -15.45 -26.19
CA TYR A 211 -10.15 -14.31 -25.34
C TYR A 211 -9.44 -14.70 -24.03
N ILE A 212 -9.18 -16.00 -23.79
CA ILE A 212 -8.48 -16.51 -22.59
C ILE A 212 -7.25 -17.29 -23.05
N ARG A 213 -6.09 -16.65 -23.03
CA ARG A 213 -4.81 -17.24 -23.42
C ARG A 213 -3.91 -17.35 -22.18
N ILE A 214 -3.78 -18.59 -21.68
CA ILE A 214 -3.10 -18.89 -20.40
C ILE A 214 -1.70 -19.41 -20.67
N VAL A 215 -0.73 -18.85 -19.96
CA VAL A 215 0.69 -19.24 -20.03
C VAL A 215 1.27 -19.33 -18.60
N PRO A 216 2.33 -20.13 -18.42
CA PRO A 216 3.11 -20.07 -17.17
C PRO A 216 3.62 -18.65 -16.91
N GLN A 217 3.70 -18.28 -15.63
CA GLN A 217 4.25 -16.98 -15.24
C GLN A 217 5.63 -16.75 -15.89
N PRO A 218 5.85 -15.62 -16.58
CA PRO A 218 7.19 -15.24 -17.04
C PRO A 218 8.17 -15.14 -15.86
N ARG A 219 9.42 -15.49 -16.07
CA ARG A 219 10.47 -15.33 -15.05
C ARG A 219 10.66 -13.82 -14.77
N THR A 220 10.59 -13.46 -13.50
CA THR A 220 10.80 -12.09 -13.01
C THR A 220 12.28 -11.73 -12.98
#